data_d11621157d79af607df120d761b816c4
#
_entry.id   d11621157d79af607df120d761b816c4
#
_cell.length_a   1.000
_cell.length_b   1.000
_cell.length_c   1.000
_cell.angle_alpha   90.00
_cell.angle_beta   90.00
_cell.angle_gamma   90.00
#
_symmetry.space_group_name_H-M   'P 1'
#
loop_
_entity.id
_entity.type
_entity.pdbx_description
1 polymer ?
#
loop_
_entity_poly.entity_id
_entity_poly.type
_entity_poly.pdbx_seq_one_letter_code
_entity_poly.pdbx_strand_id
1 'polypeptide(L)'
;HVAAMKLPSKDLNERHLQAVIEGGFVYGGGDGWAYPSIVGSGVNATILHYTVNNAACEHGDVVLIDAGTEYRGYASDITRSWPVGGQFSDAQREVYTVVLDAQKAAINACRVGQPYNAPHDAARRVLAEGLIALGVIDQTLEEALDVDTGELRWWYMHNTGHWLGLDVHDVGV
;
A
#
# COMPACT_ATOMS: atom_id res chain seq x y z
N HIS A 1 4.25 11.56 3.84
CA HIS A 1 4.46 10.30 4.58
C HIS A 1 5.56 10.41 5.64
N VAL A 2 6.76 10.90 5.31
CA VAL A 2 7.88 11.00 6.27
C VAL A 2 7.53 11.87 7.49
N ALA A 3 6.77 12.96 7.31
CA ALA A 3 6.30 13.78 8.43
C ALA A 3 5.32 13.01 9.34
N ALA A 4 4.39 12.27 8.75
CA ALA A 4 3.45 11.41 9.50
C ALA A 4 4.18 10.31 10.28
N MET A 5 5.18 9.65 9.68
CA MET A 5 6.01 8.62 10.34
C MET A 5 6.79 9.15 11.57
N LYS A 6 7.04 10.46 11.64
CA LYS A 6 7.77 11.11 12.75
C LYS A 6 6.89 11.53 13.92
N LEU A 7 5.57 11.38 13.81
CA LEU A 7 4.69 11.70 14.93
C LEU A 7 4.95 10.77 16.12
N PRO A 8 4.89 11.31 17.36
CA PRO A 8 4.99 10.48 18.55
C PRO A 8 3.86 9.44 18.58
N SER A 9 4.16 8.22 18.97
CA SER A 9 3.16 7.14 19.08
C SER A 9 2.20 7.31 20.28
N LYS A 10 2.57 8.12 21.28
CA LYS A 10 1.71 8.38 22.42
C LYS A 10 0.45 9.14 22.01
N ASP A 11 -0.70 8.60 22.35
CA ASP A 11 -2.02 9.16 22.05
C ASP A 11 -2.25 9.43 20.55
N LEU A 12 -1.54 8.68 19.69
CA LEU A 12 -1.65 8.80 18.23
C LEU A 12 -3.01 8.26 17.77
N ASN A 13 -3.61 8.97 16.81
CA ASN A 13 -4.87 8.61 16.18
C ASN A 13 -4.74 8.77 14.66
N GLU A 14 -5.47 7.96 13.90
CA GLU A 14 -5.50 8.01 12.44
C GLU A 14 -5.75 9.43 11.90
N ARG A 15 -6.61 10.21 12.59
CA ARG A 15 -6.90 11.60 12.22
C ARG A 15 -5.71 12.54 12.40
N HIS A 16 -4.84 12.28 13.36
CA HIS A 16 -3.60 13.07 13.51
C HIS A 16 -2.68 12.85 12.30
N LEU A 17 -2.57 11.60 11.84
CA LEU A 17 -1.80 11.24 10.66
C LEU A 17 -2.40 11.88 9.40
N GLN A 18 -3.73 11.81 9.23
CA GLN A 18 -4.45 12.46 8.13
C GLN A 18 -4.17 13.97 8.12
N ALA A 19 -4.31 14.65 9.25
CA ALA A 19 -4.10 16.08 9.35
C ALA A 19 -2.67 16.50 8.95
N VAL A 20 -1.66 15.70 9.34
CA VAL A 20 -0.26 15.99 8.99
C VAL A 20 -0.01 15.77 7.50
N ILE A 21 -0.55 14.71 6.89
CA ILE A 21 -0.29 14.43 5.48
C ILE A 21 -1.02 15.42 4.58
N GLU A 22 -2.30 15.71 4.85
CA GLU A 22 -3.09 16.67 4.08
C GLU A 22 -2.59 18.10 4.26
N GLY A 23 -2.22 18.48 5.49
CA GLY A 23 -1.54 19.74 5.74
C GLY A 23 -0.21 19.87 4.99
N GLY A 24 0.52 18.77 4.86
CA GLY A 24 1.73 18.68 4.05
C GLY A 24 1.49 18.91 2.56
N PHE A 25 0.36 18.48 2.02
CA PHE A 25 -0.01 18.72 0.62
C PHE A 25 -0.16 20.22 0.35
N VAL A 26 -0.95 20.89 1.17
CA VAL A 26 -1.20 22.33 1.03
C VAL A 26 0.08 23.14 1.29
N TYR A 27 0.84 22.79 2.33
CA TYR A 27 2.12 23.44 2.63
C TYR A 27 3.14 23.30 1.48
N GLY A 28 3.12 22.15 0.78
CA GLY A 28 3.94 21.87 -0.39
C GLY A 28 3.49 22.57 -1.67
N GLY A 29 2.35 23.27 -1.66
CA GLY A 29 1.80 24.00 -2.80
C GLY A 29 0.85 23.17 -3.68
N GLY A 30 0.37 22.04 -3.17
CA GLY A 30 -0.71 21.26 -3.81
C GLY A 30 -2.07 21.92 -3.60
N ASP A 31 -3.01 21.60 -4.48
CA ASP A 31 -4.38 22.15 -4.45
C ASP A 31 -5.26 21.50 -3.36
N GLY A 32 -4.80 20.36 -2.83
CA GLY A 32 -5.46 19.57 -1.80
C GLY A 32 -5.16 18.09 -1.98
N TRP A 33 -6.01 17.23 -1.43
CA TRP A 33 -5.93 15.79 -1.67
C TRP A 33 -6.57 15.44 -3.03
N ALA A 34 -5.97 14.51 -3.77
CA ALA A 34 -6.49 14.00 -5.04
C ALA A 34 -7.66 13.02 -4.86
N TYR A 35 -7.71 12.37 -3.71
CA TYR A 35 -8.78 11.47 -3.27
C TYR A 35 -8.82 11.45 -1.74
N PRO A 36 -9.97 11.10 -1.11
CA PRO A 36 -10.06 11.02 0.34
C PRO A 36 -8.95 10.14 0.92
N SER A 37 -8.08 10.73 1.74
CA SER A 37 -6.92 10.03 2.31
C SER A 37 -7.37 8.79 3.09
N ILE A 38 -6.72 7.68 2.86
CA ILE A 38 -6.91 6.41 3.55
C ILE A 38 -5.85 6.32 4.63
N VAL A 39 -6.26 6.26 5.89
CA VAL A 39 -5.37 6.16 7.04
C VAL A 39 -5.90 5.09 7.98
N GLY A 40 -5.37 3.89 7.87
CA GLY A 40 -5.79 2.75 8.69
C GLY A 40 -4.68 2.27 9.61
N SER A 41 -5.01 1.95 10.87
CA SER A 41 -4.13 1.33 11.84
C SER A 41 -4.67 -0.03 12.27
N GLY A 42 -3.80 -1.02 12.45
CA GLY A 42 -4.18 -2.37 12.84
C GLY A 42 -5.17 -2.98 11.86
N VAL A 43 -6.33 -3.43 12.35
CA VAL A 43 -7.38 -4.06 11.51
C VAL A 43 -7.90 -3.11 10.43
N ASN A 44 -7.96 -1.80 10.68
CA ASN A 44 -8.42 -0.83 9.69
C ASN A 44 -7.50 -0.75 8.47
N ALA A 45 -6.21 -1.05 8.63
CA ALA A 45 -5.24 -1.12 7.53
C ALA A 45 -5.51 -2.27 6.55
N THR A 46 -6.39 -3.21 6.88
CA THR A 46 -6.80 -4.33 6.00
C THR A 46 -8.08 -4.03 5.21
N ILE A 47 -8.70 -2.88 5.43
CA ILE A 47 -9.94 -2.47 4.77
C ILE A 47 -9.60 -1.59 3.57
N LEU A 48 -9.89 -2.08 2.37
CA LEU A 48 -9.68 -1.31 1.14
C LEU A 48 -10.52 -0.01 1.16
N HIS A 49 -9.89 1.10 0.77
CA HIS A 49 -10.51 2.42 0.73
C HIS A 49 -11.10 2.87 2.09
N TYR A 50 -10.46 2.50 3.20
CA TYR A 50 -10.86 2.94 4.53
C TYR A 50 -10.63 4.44 4.71
N THR A 51 -11.71 5.23 4.87
CA THR A 51 -11.66 6.69 4.95
C THR A 51 -12.24 7.28 6.24
N VAL A 52 -12.64 6.45 7.20
CA VAL A 52 -13.20 6.92 8.49
C VAL A 52 -12.12 7.61 9.32
N ASN A 53 -10.90 7.09 9.33
CA ASN A 53 -9.70 7.69 9.88
C ASN A 53 -9.86 8.25 11.30
N ASN A 54 -10.43 7.49 12.23
CA ASN A 54 -10.74 8.00 13.58
C ASN A 54 -10.35 7.08 14.72
N ALA A 55 -9.74 5.93 14.44
CA ALA A 55 -9.31 5.00 15.47
C ALA A 55 -7.96 5.42 16.11
N ALA A 56 -7.74 4.97 17.35
CA ALA A 56 -6.43 5.06 17.98
C ALA A 56 -5.42 4.17 17.24
N CYS A 57 -4.16 4.60 17.19
CA CYS A 57 -3.06 3.81 16.66
C CYS A 57 -2.32 3.17 17.84
N GLU A 58 -2.58 1.89 18.07
CA GLU A 58 -2.02 1.17 19.21
C GLU A 58 -0.57 0.75 18.94
N HIS A 59 0.22 0.68 20.01
CA HIS A 59 1.61 0.21 19.88
C HIS A 59 1.63 -1.25 19.40
N GLY A 60 2.39 -1.51 18.36
CA GLY A 60 2.47 -2.83 17.71
C GLY A 60 1.55 -2.99 16.48
N ASP A 61 0.65 -2.05 16.26
CA ASP A 61 -0.09 -1.98 15.00
C ASP A 61 0.82 -1.65 13.82
N VAL A 62 0.39 -2.03 12.62
CA VAL A 62 0.91 -1.46 11.37
C VAL A 62 -0.07 -0.40 10.90
N VAL A 63 0.44 0.79 10.64
CA VAL A 63 -0.30 1.86 9.96
C VAL A 63 -0.09 1.72 8.45
N LEU A 64 -1.16 1.89 7.70
CA LEU A 64 -1.14 2.11 6.25
C LEU A 64 -1.70 3.50 5.98
N ILE A 65 -0.98 4.30 5.22
CA ILE A 65 -1.50 5.54 4.63
C ILE A 65 -1.41 5.43 3.11
N ASP A 66 -2.54 5.64 2.48
CA ASP A 66 -2.70 5.78 1.05
C ASP A 66 -3.27 7.17 0.78
N ALA A 67 -2.44 8.05 0.24
CA ALA A 67 -2.78 9.44 0.08
C ALA A 67 -1.96 10.10 -1.03
N GLY A 68 -2.62 10.94 -1.80
CA GLY A 68 -2.01 11.72 -2.88
C GLY A 68 -2.52 13.14 -2.91
N THR A 69 -1.67 14.06 -3.35
CA THR A 69 -2.05 15.45 -3.59
C THR A 69 -2.47 15.65 -5.04
N GLU A 70 -3.41 16.55 -5.24
CA GLU A 70 -3.67 17.14 -6.55
C GLU A 70 -2.76 18.36 -6.74
N TYR A 71 -2.24 18.52 -7.94
CA TYR A 71 -1.49 19.69 -8.34
C TYR A 71 -1.83 20.06 -9.78
N ARG A 72 -2.47 21.23 -9.97
CA ARG A 72 -2.89 21.76 -11.27
C ARG A 72 -3.74 20.77 -12.09
N GLY A 73 -4.64 20.09 -11.41
CA GLY A 73 -5.54 19.10 -12.01
C GLY A 73 -4.94 17.71 -12.19
N TYR A 74 -3.70 17.47 -11.80
CA TYR A 74 -3.09 16.13 -11.85
C TYR A 74 -3.02 15.50 -10.47
N ALA A 75 -3.43 14.25 -10.40
CA ALA A 75 -3.38 13.44 -9.20
C ALA A 75 -2.00 12.83 -8.96
N SER A 76 -1.66 12.61 -7.69
CA SER A 76 -0.60 11.70 -7.26
C SER A 76 -1.18 10.62 -6.35
N ASP A 77 -0.46 9.52 -6.18
CA ASP A 77 -0.94 8.35 -5.45
C ASP A 77 0.24 7.61 -4.82
N ILE A 78 0.31 7.62 -3.48
CA ILE A 78 1.43 7.00 -2.75
C ILE A 78 0.91 6.28 -1.52
N THR A 79 1.13 4.97 -1.44
CA THR A 79 0.90 4.17 -0.24
C THR A 79 2.19 3.84 0.49
N ARG A 80 2.18 3.97 1.83
CA ARG A 80 3.26 3.52 2.71
C ARG A 80 2.69 2.91 3.99
N SER A 81 3.38 1.87 4.46
CA SER A 81 3.06 1.19 5.72
C SER A 81 4.25 1.18 6.66
N TRP A 82 4.00 1.31 7.97
CA TRP A 82 5.03 1.26 9.00
C TRP A 82 4.44 0.87 10.36
N PRO A 83 5.23 0.34 11.29
CA PRO A 83 4.74 -0.01 12.63
C PRO A 83 4.59 1.21 13.53
N VAL A 84 3.53 1.27 14.31
CA VAL A 84 3.37 2.24 15.39
C VAL A 84 4.47 2.02 16.42
N GLY A 85 5.23 3.07 16.72
CA GLY A 85 6.42 2.96 17.60
C GLY A 85 7.73 2.68 16.87
N GLY A 86 7.70 2.53 15.53
CA GLY A 86 8.90 2.49 14.68
C GLY A 86 9.64 1.15 14.62
N GLN A 87 9.12 0.09 15.26
CA GLN A 87 9.74 -1.24 15.25
C GLN A 87 8.75 -2.31 14.82
N PHE A 88 9.07 -3.04 13.75
CA PHE A 88 8.33 -4.23 13.37
C PHE A 88 8.58 -5.38 14.34
N SER A 89 7.55 -6.18 14.65
CA SER A 89 7.76 -7.54 15.15
C SER A 89 8.44 -8.41 14.08
N ASP A 90 8.96 -9.57 14.46
CA ASP A 90 9.62 -10.46 13.50
C ASP A 90 8.63 -10.90 12.39
N ALA A 91 7.42 -11.31 12.76
CA ALA A 91 6.40 -11.70 11.81
C ALA A 91 5.97 -10.56 10.87
N GLN A 92 5.80 -9.34 11.41
CA GLN A 92 5.51 -8.17 10.57
C GLN A 92 6.65 -7.87 9.60
N ARG A 93 7.90 -7.98 10.05
CA ARG A 93 9.10 -7.74 9.23
C ARG A 93 9.20 -8.74 8.08
N GLU A 94 8.94 -10.02 8.35
CA GLU A 94 8.97 -11.08 7.34
C GLU A 94 7.95 -10.80 6.24
N VAL A 95 6.69 -10.57 6.58
CA VAL A 95 5.65 -10.25 5.59
C VAL A 95 5.93 -8.92 4.87
N TYR A 96 6.33 -7.87 5.61
CA TYR A 96 6.70 -6.58 5.01
C TYR A 96 7.82 -6.72 3.99
N THR A 97 8.82 -7.56 4.27
CA THR A 97 9.94 -7.79 3.35
C THR A 97 9.47 -8.44 2.05
N VAL A 98 8.58 -9.44 2.13
CA VAL A 98 7.99 -10.07 0.95
C VAL A 98 7.25 -9.03 0.08
N VAL A 99 6.43 -8.17 0.71
CA VAL A 99 5.68 -7.12 -0.01
C VAL A 99 6.63 -6.09 -0.63
N LEU A 100 7.69 -5.68 0.10
CA LEU A 100 8.69 -4.75 -0.41
C LEU A 100 9.45 -5.32 -1.61
N ASP A 101 9.79 -6.59 -1.58
CA ASP A 101 10.50 -7.25 -2.69
C ASP A 101 9.57 -7.43 -3.89
N ALA A 102 8.28 -7.71 -3.67
CA ALA A 102 7.27 -7.71 -4.72
C ALA A 102 7.13 -6.33 -5.39
N GLN A 103 7.09 -5.25 -4.60
CA GLN A 103 7.06 -3.88 -5.12
C GLN A 103 8.28 -3.59 -5.98
N LYS A 104 9.49 -3.94 -5.51
CA LYS A 104 10.72 -3.74 -6.29
C LYS A 104 10.72 -4.54 -7.59
N ALA A 105 10.22 -5.78 -7.56
CA ALA A 105 10.09 -6.61 -8.75
C ALA A 105 9.13 -5.98 -9.76
N ALA A 106 7.97 -5.47 -9.31
CA ALA A 106 7.02 -4.76 -10.15
C ALA A 106 7.63 -3.51 -10.79
N ILE A 107 8.31 -2.66 -10.00
CA ILE A 107 8.99 -1.46 -10.50
C ILE A 107 10.05 -1.84 -11.55
N ASN A 108 10.81 -2.90 -11.31
CA ASN A 108 11.82 -3.37 -12.25
C ASN A 108 11.22 -3.93 -13.54
N ALA A 109 9.98 -4.41 -13.51
CA ALA A 109 9.25 -4.88 -14.70
C ALA A 109 8.65 -3.74 -15.52
N CYS A 110 8.53 -2.52 -14.98
CA CYS A 110 8.09 -1.35 -15.72
C CYS A 110 9.16 -0.93 -16.72
N ARG A 111 9.08 -1.42 -17.95
CA ARG A 111 10.03 -1.13 -19.03
C ARG A 111 9.28 -0.85 -20.32
N VAL A 112 9.83 0.03 -21.14
CA VAL A 112 9.28 0.32 -22.48
C VAL A 112 9.20 -0.98 -23.28
N GLY A 113 8.04 -1.20 -23.90
CA GLY A 113 7.77 -2.40 -24.71
C GLY A 113 7.28 -3.62 -23.94
N GLN A 114 7.20 -3.55 -22.61
CA GLN A 114 6.57 -4.62 -21.81
C GLN A 114 5.05 -4.46 -21.81
N PRO A 115 4.30 -5.57 -21.68
CA PRO A 115 2.85 -5.51 -21.47
C PRO A 115 2.49 -4.75 -20.21
N TYR A 116 1.32 -4.10 -20.20
CA TYR A 116 0.82 -3.34 -19.03
C TYR A 116 0.73 -4.18 -17.76
N ASN A 117 0.41 -5.47 -17.85
CA ASN A 117 0.31 -6.39 -16.71
C ASN A 117 1.66 -6.96 -16.23
N ALA A 118 2.78 -6.72 -16.94
CA ALA A 118 4.07 -7.28 -16.55
C ALA A 118 4.49 -6.94 -15.09
N PRO A 119 4.28 -5.71 -14.57
CA PRO A 119 4.53 -5.40 -13.17
C PRO A 119 3.65 -6.22 -12.21
N HIS A 120 2.37 -6.43 -12.55
CA HIS A 120 1.46 -7.23 -11.76
C HIS A 120 1.90 -8.69 -11.68
N ASP A 121 2.26 -9.29 -12.82
CA ASP A 121 2.72 -10.67 -12.88
C ASP A 121 4.03 -10.87 -12.08
N ALA A 122 4.95 -9.88 -12.15
CA ALA A 122 6.17 -9.89 -11.36
C ALA A 122 5.90 -9.82 -9.85
N ALA A 123 4.98 -8.95 -9.40
CA ALA A 123 4.58 -8.85 -8.01
C ALA A 123 3.91 -10.15 -7.52
N ARG A 124 2.96 -10.68 -8.28
CA ARG A 124 2.25 -11.93 -7.95
C ARG A 124 3.21 -13.09 -7.70
N ARG A 125 4.21 -13.23 -8.56
CA ARG A 125 5.21 -14.29 -8.42
C ARG A 125 5.97 -14.17 -7.11
N VAL A 126 6.52 -12.99 -6.80
CA VAL A 126 7.30 -12.77 -5.57
C VAL A 126 6.43 -12.94 -4.32
N LEU A 127 5.18 -12.45 -4.35
CA LEU A 127 4.23 -12.65 -3.26
C LEU A 127 3.93 -14.13 -3.03
N ALA A 128 3.64 -14.90 -4.09
CA ALA A 128 3.38 -16.33 -3.97
C ALA A 128 4.59 -17.06 -3.39
N GLU A 129 5.79 -16.85 -3.94
CA GLU A 129 7.04 -17.47 -3.46
C GLU A 129 7.27 -17.15 -1.97
N GLY A 130 7.09 -15.89 -1.58
CA GLY A 130 7.29 -15.43 -0.20
C GLY A 130 6.25 -15.99 0.76
N LEU A 131 4.98 -15.99 0.41
CA LEU A 131 3.90 -16.52 1.27
C LEU A 131 3.98 -18.04 1.42
N ILE A 132 4.39 -18.77 0.39
CA ILE A 132 4.69 -20.22 0.47
C ILE A 132 5.87 -20.44 1.43
N ALA A 133 6.96 -19.68 1.29
CA ALA A 133 8.14 -19.81 2.16
C ALA A 133 7.83 -19.51 3.63
N LEU A 134 6.87 -18.63 3.90
CA LEU A 134 6.37 -18.32 5.25
C LEU A 134 5.33 -19.33 5.76
N GLY A 135 4.94 -20.32 4.95
CA GLY A 135 3.91 -21.29 5.32
C GLY A 135 2.49 -20.72 5.42
N VAL A 136 2.23 -19.59 4.77
CA VAL A 136 0.92 -18.94 4.70
C VAL A 136 0.07 -19.57 3.60
N ILE A 137 0.69 -19.97 2.50
CA ILE A 137 0.07 -20.69 1.38
C ILE A 137 0.63 -22.13 1.38
N ASP A 138 -0.26 -23.13 1.33
CA ASP A 138 0.09 -24.54 1.26
C ASP A 138 -0.22 -25.12 -0.15
N GLN A 139 0.40 -24.52 -1.15
CA GLN A 139 0.31 -24.90 -2.56
C GLN A 139 1.68 -24.81 -3.21
N THR A 140 1.87 -25.49 -4.34
CA THR A 140 3.01 -25.22 -5.21
C THR A 140 2.90 -23.82 -5.83
N LEU A 141 4.01 -23.26 -6.30
CA LEU A 141 4.01 -21.95 -6.95
C LEU A 141 3.06 -21.89 -8.15
N GLU A 142 3.01 -22.95 -8.96
CA GLU A 142 2.12 -23.03 -10.13
C GLU A 142 0.65 -23.01 -9.71
N GLU A 143 0.28 -23.81 -8.70
CA GLU A 143 -1.08 -23.82 -8.16
C GLU A 143 -1.46 -22.50 -7.52
N ALA A 144 -0.58 -21.90 -6.71
CA ALA A 144 -0.84 -20.62 -6.04
C ALA A 144 -1.07 -19.44 -7.02
N LEU A 145 -0.44 -19.50 -8.19
CA LEU A 145 -0.57 -18.49 -9.25
C LEU A 145 -1.76 -18.73 -10.18
N ASP A 146 -2.43 -19.88 -10.10
CA ASP A 146 -3.64 -20.11 -10.90
C ASP A 146 -4.71 -19.07 -10.59
N VAL A 147 -5.32 -18.50 -11.63
CA VAL A 147 -6.23 -17.36 -11.47
C VAL A 147 -7.59 -17.76 -10.90
N ASP A 148 -7.99 -19.02 -11.07
CA ASP A 148 -9.30 -19.51 -10.65
C ASP A 148 -9.25 -20.23 -9.29
N THR A 149 -8.17 -20.95 -9.03
CA THR A 149 -8.06 -21.89 -7.88
C THR A 149 -6.92 -21.54 -6.91
N GLY A 150 -5.97 -20.70 -7.32
CA GLY A 150 -4.80 -20.37 -6.52
C GLY A 150 -5.12 -19.60 -5.23
N GLU A 151 -4.46 -19.98 -4.13
CA GLU A 151 -4.68 -19.33 -2.82
C GLU A 151 -4.19 -17.89 -2.77
N LEU A 152 -3.24 -17.50 -3.63
CA LEU A 152 -2.73 -16.14 -3.67
C LEU A 152 -3.85 -15.09 -3.82
N ARG A 153 -4.93 -15.41 -4.52
CA ARG A 153 -6.08 -14.51 -4.70
C ARG A 153 -6.74 -14.04 -3.39
N TRP A 154 -6.60 -14.80 -2.31
CA TRP A 154 -7.13 -14.43 -0.99
C TRP A 154 -6.25 -13.43 -0.26
N TRP A 155 -4.95 -13.37 -0.62
CA TRP A 155 -3.95 -12.51 -0.03
C TRP A 155 -3.64 -11.30 -0.89
N TYR A 156 -3.85 -11.43 -2.20
CA TYR A 156 -3.60 -10.37 -3.18
C TYR A 156 -4.75 -10.30 -4.18
N MET A 157 -5.84 -9.66 -3.75
CA MET A 157 -7.13 -9.68 -4.43
C MET A 157 -7.33 -8.53 -5.43
N HIS A 158 -6.36 -7.60 -5.58
CA HIS A 158 -6.45 -6.43 -6.46
C HIS A 158 -5.25 -6.33 -7.40
N ASN A 159 -5.35 -5.48 -8.42
CA ASN A 159 -4.24 -5.22 -9.32
C ASN A 159 -3.14 -4.40 -8.62
N THR A 160 -1.91 -4.50 -9.15
CA THR A 160 -0.73 -3.78 -8.63
C THR A 160 -0.78 -2.29 -8.91
N GLY A 161 -1.43 -1.86 -9.98
CA GLY A 161 -1.47 -0.47 -10.38
C GLY A 161 -2.60 -0.16 -11.34
N HIS A 162 -2.74 1.12 -11.63
CA HIS A 162 -3.72 1.68 -12.53
C HIS A 162 -3.12 2.89 -13.26
N TRP A 163 -3.79 3.38 -14.28
CA TRP A 163 -3.45 4.65 -14.91
C TRP A 163 -3.65 5.79 -13.91
N LEU A 164 -2.81 6.81 -14.00
CA LEU A 164 -2.79 7.97 -13.11
C LEU A 164 -2.61 9.23 -13.95
N GLY A 165 -3.47 10.23 -13.77
CA GLY A 165 -3.44 11.47 -14.55
C GLY A 165 -4.32 12.55 -13.96
N LEU A 166 -5.36 12.99 -14.69
CA LEU A 166 -6.34 13.96 -14.19
C LEU A 166 -7.24 13.34 -13.10
N ASP A 167 -7.54 12.06 -13.25
CA ASP A 167 -8.14 11.24 -12.20
C ASP A 167 -7.10 10.31 -11.59
N VAL A 168 -7.26 9.95 -10.30
CA VAL A 168 -6.37 9.00 -9.64
C VAL A 168 -6.48 7.61 -10.27
N HIS A 169 -7.69 7.17 -10.63
CA HIS A 169 -7.95 6.02 -11.48
C HIS A 169 -8.31 6.53 -12.88
N ASP A 170 -7.29 6.89 -13.65
CA ASP A 170 -7.48 7.54 -14.94
C ASP A 170 -7.76 6.53 -16.05
N VAL A 171 -8.27 7.07 -17.17
CA VAL A 171 -8.53 6.28 -18.39
C VAL A 171 -7.23 5.80 -19.00
N GLY A 172 -7.27 4.60 -19.57
CA GLY A 172 -6.14 3.99 -20.27
C GLY A 172 -6.59 3.07 -21.38
N VAL A 173 -5.67 2.64 -22.25
CA VAL A 173 -5.87 1.70 -23.35
C VAL A 173 -5.22 0.35 -23.07
#